data_aee8a96f8b83c9fc80abaa90ecaab733
#
_entry.id   aee8a96f8b83c9fc80abaa90ecaab733
#
_cell.length_a   1.000
_cell.length_b   1.000
_cell.length_c   1.000
_cell.angle_alpha   90.00
_cell.angle_beta   90.00
_cell.angle_gamma   90.00
#
_symmetry.space_group_name_H-M   'P 1'
#
loop_
_entity.id
_entity.type
_entity.pdbx_description
1 polymer ?
#
loop_
_entity_poly.entity_id
_entity_poly.type
_entity_poly.pdbx_seq_one_letter_code
_entity_poly.pdbx_strand_id
1 'polypeptide(L)'
;MICSKNSWIEGDAVQQLQQAAALDGIVKSVGLPDMHPGKCGPVGAAFLSKGIIYPTLIGNDVGCGVGLFSTNIKRTKIRRDKWIRKLNGFGQPYDGDLDRWRLSFGLDDSQDDIVLGTIGGGNHFAELQSIDKVLDAAILDMVGLGKNRLVILVHSGSRSIGDALFREHTVKHGAKGLDSDSTDAQHYLAAHDQALKWAACNRALIAYRFAACIGAESAPVIDVCHNSIMRKLDESGPSWLHRKGAVGSETCLVVIPGSRGSLSYLVKTKGDQEDNLWSLPHGAGRKWSRGSCKEKLRDHFPAKSLIQTAIGSYVICEDKDLLYEEAPQAYKNIDAVIDDLIRADLIEVVATMKPIITYKMRKR
;
A
#
# COMPACT_ATOMS: atom_id res chain seq x y z
N MET A 1 4.09 17.14 -12.00
CA MET A 1 3.63 16.84 -10.64
C MET A 1 2.13 17.08 -10.53
N ILE A 2 1.41 16.17 -9.94
CA ILE A 2 -0.03 16.28 -9.65
C ILE A 2 -0.16 16.80 -8.21
N CYS A 3 -0.21 18.10 -8.05
CA CYS A 3 -0.41 18.74 -6.74
C CYS A 3 -0.89 20.18 -6.93
N SER A 4 -1.65 20.70 -5.97
CA SER A 4 -2.04 22.10 -5.92
C SER A 4 -0.98 22.97 -5.23
N LYS A 5 -1.13 24.29 -5.32
CA LYS A 5 -0.26 25.24 -4.59
C LYS A 5 -0.34 25.09 -3.06
N ASN A 6 -1.39 24.44 -2.57
CA ASN A 6 -1.62 24.23 -1.14
C ASN A 6 -1.05 22.90 -0.63
N SER A 7 -0.55 22.04 -1.52
CA SER A 7 0.01 20.75 -1.17
C SER A 7 1.47 20.89 -0.80
N TRP A 8 1.81 20.33 0.34
CA TRP A 8 3.19 20.35 0.80
C TRP A 8 3.95 19.14 0.28
N ILE A 9 4.97 19.39 -0.54
CA ILE A 9 5.92 18.38 -1.03
C ILE A 9 7.32 18.80 -0.57
N GLU A 10 8.06 17.90 0.05
CA GLU A 10 9.43 18.17 0.48
C GLU A 10 10.36 18.40 -0.71
N GLY A 11 11.26 19.40 -0.59
CA GLY A 11 12.23 19.72 -1.63
C GLY A 11 13.12 18.53 -2.02
N ASP A 12 13.52 17.72 -1.04
CA ASP A 12 14.30 16.49 -1.25
C ASP A 12 13.54 15.48 -2.14
N ALA A 13 12.22 15.36 -2.00
CA ALA A 13 11.42 14.49 -2.85
C ALA A 13 11.38 14.99 -4.30
N VAL A 14 11.27 16.31 -4.49
CA VAL A 14 11.33 16.94 -5.82
C VAL A 14 12.70 16.71 -6.45
N GLN A 15 13.77 16.91 -5.71
CA GLN A 15 15.13 16.64 -6.17
C GLN A 15 15.32 15.17 -6.56
N GLN A 16 14.85 14.24 -5.74
CA GLN A 16 14.89 12.80 -6.06
C GLN A 16 14.08 12.48 -7.33
N LEU A 17 12.93 13.10 -7.54
CA LEU A 17 12.14 12.92 -8.76
C LEU A 17 12.91 13.42 -10.00
N GLN A 18 13.54 14.60 -9.91
CA GLN A 18 14.35 15.15 -10.98
C GLN A 18 15.56 14.28 -11.32
N GLN A 19 16.26 13.78 -10.29
CA GLN A 19 17.39 12.85 -10.46
C GLN A 19 16.95 11.55 -11.16
N ALA A 20 15.82 10.96 -10.72
CA ALA A 20 15.29 9.76 -11.35
C ALA A 20 14.80 10.02 -12.79
N ALA A 21 14.23 11.19 -13.06
CA ALA A 21 13.81 11.56 -14.40
C ALA A 21 14.98 11.77 -15.39
N ALA A 22 16.18 12.03 -14.88
CA ALA A 22 17.39 12.18 -15.68
C ALA A 22 18.13 10.86 -15.98
N LEU A 23 17.63 9.71 -15.51
CA LEU A 23 18.20 8.41 -15.81
C LEU A 23 17.99 8.04 -17.28
N ASP A 24 18.95 7.30 -17.85
CA ASP A 24 18.90 6.88 -19.25
C ASP A 24 17.60 6.11 -19.56
N GLY A 25 17.00 6.38 -20.70
CA GLY A 25 15.77 5.72 -21.14
C GLY A 25 14.50 6.15 -20.41
N ILE A 26 14.53 6.97 -19.36
CA ILE A 26 13.33 7.55 -18.76
C ILE A 26 12.74 8.60 -19.70
N VAL A 27 11.51 8.36 -20.17
CA VAL A 27 10.82 9.24 -21.14
C VAL A 27 9.76 10.12 -20.52
N LYS A 28 9.16 9.68 -19.38
CA LYS A 28 8.18 10.46 -18.62
C LYS A 28 8.27 10.11 -17.15
N SER A 29 8.04 11.09 -16.28
CA SER A 29 7.97 10.88 -14.83
C SER A 29 6.84 11.73 -14.22
N VAL A 30 6.23 11.21 -13.16
CA VAL A 30 5.20 11.93 -12.42
C VAL A 30 5.41 11.78 -10.92
N GLY A 31 5.28 12.88 -10.18
CA GLY A 31 5.15 12.90 -8.73
C GLY A 31 3.68 13.14 -8.37
N LEU A 32 3.17 12.32 -7.45
CA LEU A 32 1.80 12.31 -6.97
C LEU A 32 1.63 13.18 -5.70
N PRO A 33 0.41 13.55 -5.28
CA PRO A 33 0.20 14.43 -4.11
C PRO A 33 0.78 13.90 -2.79
N ASP A 34 0.89 12.58 -2.64
CA ASP A 34 1.48 11.92 -1.47
C ASP A 34 3.02 11.82 -1.52
N MET A 35 3.66 12.35 -2.57
CA MET A 35 5.10 12.21 -2.78
C MET A 35 5.93 12.68 -1.60
N HIS A 36 6.92 11.86 -1.20
CA HIS A 36 7.85 12.15 -0.10
C HIS A 36 9.21 11.46 -0.35
N PRO A 37 10.30 11.89 0.34
CA PRO A 37 11.61 11.29 0.16
C PRO A 37 11.65 9.80 0.53
N GLY A 38 12.34 9.00 -0.30
CA GLY A 38 12.62 7.59 -0.03
C GLY A 38 14.12 7.30 -0.03
N LYS A 39 14.52 6.07 0.35
CA LYS A 39 15.94 5.67 0.40
C LYS A 39 16.59 5.60 -1.00
N CYS A 40 15.86 5.11 -2.01
CA CYS A 40 16.36 4.87 -3.35
C CYS A 40 15.55 5.66 -4.41
N GLY A 41 15.16 6.89 -4.10
CA GLY A 41 14.31 7.72 -4.94
C GLY A 41 12.95 8.00 -4.29
N PRO A 42 12.13 8.90 -4.86
CA PRO A 42 10.91 9.38 -4.25
C PRO A 42 9.87 8.25 -4.12
N VAL A 43 9.04 8.31 -3.09
CA VAL A 43 7.83 7.50 -2.91
C VAL A 43 6.63 8.35 -3.26
N GLY A 44 5.61 7.79 -3.89
CA GLY A 44 4.50 8.54 -4.50
C GLY A 44 4.87 9.03 -5.90
N ALA A 45 5.55 8.20 -6.69
CA ALA A 45 6.01 8.55 -8.03
C ALA A 45 5.90 7.38 -9.01
N ALA A 46 5.78 7.71 -10.30
CA ALA A 46 5.84 6.75 -11.38
C ALA A 46 6.77 7.25 -12.51
N PHE A 47 7.41 6.29 -13.20
CA PHE A 47 8.39 6.55 -14.24
C PHE A 47 8.16 5.63 -15.42
N LEU A 48 8.12 6.17 -16.63
CA LEU A 48 8.04 5.42 -17.87
C LEU A 48 9.42 5.40 -18.52
N SER A 49 9.95 4.22 -18.81
CA SER A 49 11.23 4.04 -19.49
C SER A 49 11.09 3.23 -20.77
N LYS A 50 12.06 3.38 -21.69
CA LYS A 50 12.22 2.58 -22.91
C LYS A 50 13.57 1.90 -22.93
N GLY A 51 13.59 0.59 -23.24
CA GLY A 51 14.81 -0.21 -23.38
C GLY A 51 15.51 -0.55 -22.05
N ILE A 52 15.14 0.07 -20.93
CA ILE A 52 15.80 -0.14 -19.63
C ILE A 52 14.77 -0.29 -18.53
N ILE A 53 14.96 -1.26 -17.63
CA ILE A 53 14.21 -1.37 -16.37
C ILE A 53 15.09 -0.98 -15.20
N TYR A 54 14.49 -0.36 -14.18
CA TYR A 54 15.17 0.13 -12.98
C TYR A 54 14.60 -0.50 -11.71
N PRO A 55 15.10 -1.66 -11.26
CA PRO A 55 14.67 -2.28 -10.00
C PRO A 55 14.74 -1.34 -8.78
N THR A 56 15.73 -0.45 -8.76
CA THR A 56 15.92 0.50 -7.66
C THR A 56 14.82 1.55 -7.57
N LEU A 57 14.14 1.88 -8.68
CA LEU A 57 13.04 2.85 -8.69
C LEU A 57 11.77 2.33 -8.02
N ILE A 58 11.60 1.01 -7.86
CA ILE A 58 10.45 0.43 -7.14
C ILE A 58 10.80 0.08 -5.69
N GLY A 59 12.10 0.01 -5.34
CA GLY A 59 12.59 -0.26 -3.99
C GLY A 59 12.53 -1.74 -3.61
N ASN A 60 12.76 -2.00 -2.33
CA ASN A 60 12.92 -3.35 -1.77
C ASN A 60 11.61 -4.04 -1.41
N ASP A 61 10.49 -3.32 -1.26
CA ASP A 61 9.20 -3.92 -0.92
C ASP A 61 8.35 -4.14 -2.19
N VAL A 62 8.88 -5.01 -3.07
CA VAL A 62 8.21 -5.39 -4.33
C VAL A 62 6.84 -5.98 -4.02
N GLY A 63 5.81 -5.55 -4.76
CA GLY A 63 4.45 -6.04 -4.56
C GLY A 63 3.76 -5.49 -3.31
N CYS A 64 4.39 -4.56 -2.55
CA CYS A 64 3.67 -3.85 -1.50
C CYS A 64 2.40 -3.24 -2.08
N GLY A 65 1.30 -3.41 -1.36
CA GLY A 65 -0.01 -3.08 -1.87
C GLY A 65 -1.10 -3.08 -0.82
N VAL A 66 -2.29 -2.74 -1.25
CA VAL A 66 -3.48 -2.65 -0.39
C VAL A 66 -4.59 -3.55 -0.93
N GLY A 67 -5.08 -4.45 -0.06
CA GLY A 67 -6.26 -5.27 -0.33
C GLY A 67 -7.46 -4.79 0.50
N LEU A 68 -8.61 -4.61 -0.15
CA LEU A 68 -9.91 -4.37 0.49
C LEU A 68 -10.74 -5.64 0.42
N PHE A 69 -11.27 -6.05 1.56
CA PHE A 69 -12.07 -7.27 1.70
C PHE A 69 -13.40 -6.93 2.37
N SER A 70 -14.49 -7.42 1.80
CA SER A 70 -15.81 -7.35 2.44
C SER A 70 -15.89 -8.34 3.61
N THR A 71 -16.79 -8.09 4.57
CA THR A 71 -17.12 -9.05 5.63
C THR A 71 -18.62 -9.30 5.73
N ASN A 72 -18.99 -10.42 6.35
CA ASN A 72 -20.40 -10.70 6.67
C ASN A 72 -20.89 -10.00 7.94
N ILE A 73 -20.07 -9.18 8.63
CA ILE A 73 -20.44 -8.49 9.87
C ILE A 73 -21.17 -7.17 9.56
N LYS A 74 -22.35 -6.98 10.16
CA LYS A 74 -23.07 -5.71 10.13
C LYS A 74 -22.45 -4.69 11.12
N ARG A 75 -22.43 -3.40 10.74
CA ARG A 75 -21.93 -2.29 11.58
C ARG A 75 -22.58 -2.25 12.98
N THR A 76 -23.87 -2.65 13.10
CA THR A 76 -24.59 -2.72 14.38
C THR A 76 -24.08 -3.82 15.32
N LYS A 77 -23.22 -4.72 14.85
CA LYS A 77 -22.67 -5.85 15.60
C LYS A 77 -21.22 -5.63 16.04
N ILE A 78 -20.73 -4.38 16.04
CA ILE A 78 -19.38 -4.05 16.49
C ILE A 78 -19.21 -4.43 17.95
N ARG A 79 -18.16 -5.24 18.24
CA ARG A 79 -17.76 -5.71 19.56
C ARG A 79 -16.25 -5.49 19.76
N ARG A 80 -15.83 -4.22 19.67
CA ARG A 80 -14.43 -3.82 19.61
C ARG A 80 -13.55 -4.49 20.67
N ASP A 81 -13.90 -4.39 21.95
CA ASP A 81 -13.06 -4.91 23.04
C ASP A 81 -12.95 -6.44 23.02
N LYS A 82 -14.01 -7.14 22.59
CA LYS A 82 -13.98 -8.59 22.39
C LYS A 82 -13.03 -8.96 21.25
N TRP A 83 -13.06 -8.22 20.15
CA TRP A 83 -12.21 -8.49 18.98
C TRP A 83 -10.73 -8.17 19.25
N ILE A 84 -10.43 -7.08 19.97
CA ILE A 84 -9.07 -6.76 20.41
C ILE A 84 -8.45 -7.94 21.19
N ARG A 85 -9.22 -8.57 22.10
CA ARG A 85 -8.74 -9.77 22.82
C ARG A 85 -8.54 -10.96 21.91
N LYS A 86 -9.44 -11.19 20.96
CA LYS A 86 -9.35 -12.31 20.01
C LYS A 86 -8.18 -12.18 19.02
N LEU A 87 -7.75 -10.97 18.71
CA LEU A 87 -6.57 -10.70 17.87
C LEU A 87 -5.24 -10.92 18.60
N ASN A 88 -5.24 -11.47 19.82
CA ASN A 88 -4.02 -11.66 20.62
C ASN A 88 -2.98 -12.56 19.94
N GLY A 89 -3.38 -13.65 19.31
CA GLY A 89 -2.49 -14.57 18.59
C GLY A 89 -2.27 -14.25 17.11
N PHE A 90 -2.86 -13.19 16.58
CA PHE A 90 -2.90 -12.91 15.15
C PHE A 90 -1.52 -12.71 14.50
N GLY A 91 -0.53 -12.21 15.24
CA GLY A 91 0.84 -11.97 14.74
C GLY A 91 1.70 -13.24 14.58
N GLN A 92 1.23 -14.41 15.03
CA GLN A 92 1.96 -15.66 14.88
C GLN A 92 1.93 -16.17 13.44
N PRO A 93 2.89 -17.01 13.00
CA PRO A 93 2.80 -17.71 11.74
C PRO A 93 1.44 -18.39 11.55
N TYR A 94 1.02 -18.56 10.31
CA TYR A 94 -0.19 -19.33 10.01
C TYR A 94 0.11 -20.83 10.16
N ASP A 95 -0.76 -21.53 10.89
CA ASP A 95 -0.66 -22.96 11.21
C ASP A 95 -1.63 -23.83 10.39
N GLY A 96 -2.31 -23.23 9.42
CA GLY A 96 -3.25 -23.95 8.54
C GLY A 96 -2.61 -24.40 7.23
N ASP A 97 -3.45 -24.79 6.28
CA ASP A 97 -3.06 -25.30 4.97
C ASP A 97 -2.50 -24.19 4.08
N LEU A 98 -1.16 -24.02 4.04
CA LEU A 98 -0.46 -23.07 3.19
C LEU A 98 -0.46 -23.52 1.73
N ASP A 99 -0.43 -24.80 1.44
CA ASP A 99 -0.38 -25.32 0.05
C ASP A 99 -1.63 -24.91 -0.73
N ARG A 100 -2.79 -24.97 -0.08
CA ARG A 100 -4.04 -24.47 -0.67
C ARG A 100 -3.95 -23.02 -1.09
N TRP A 101 -3.34 -22.16 -0.26
CA TRP A 101 -3.17 -20.74 -0.56
C TRP A 101 -2.20 -20.52 -1.70
N ARG A 102 -1.07 -21.22 -1.68
CA ARG A 102 -0.06 -21.15 -2.74
C ARG A 102 -0.62 -21.55 -4.08
N LEU A 103 -1.28 -22.70 -4.15
CA LEU A 103 -1.92 -23.19 -5.38
C LEU A 103 -2.96 -22.21 -5.91
N SER A 104 -3.78 -21.59 -5.05
CA SER A 104 -4.81 -20.64 -5.47
C SER A 104 -4.25 -19.35 -6.09
N PHE A 105 -2.98 -18.99 -5.81
CA PHE A 105 -2.29 -17.83 -6.38
C PHE A 105 -1.23 -18.19 -7.44
N GLY A 106 -1.08 -19.47 -7.76
CA GLY A 106 -0.07 -19.95 -8.72
C GLY A 106 1.36 -19.63 -8.25
N LEU A 107 1.62 -19.88 -6.97
CA LEU A 107 2.94 -19.73 -6.37
C LEU A 107 3.72 -21.04 -6.47
N ASP A 108 4.99 -20.94 -6.84
CA ASP A 108 5.94 -22.03 -6.80
C ASP A 108 6.33 -22.38 -5.34
N ASP A 109 6.97 -23.53 -5.13
CA ASP A 109 7.53 -23.90 -3.84
C ASP A 109 8.57 -22.88 -3.40
N SER A 110 8.27 -22.10 -2.37
CA SER A 110 9.18 -21.09 -1.81
C SER A 110 9.55 -21.40 -0.38
N GLN A 111 10.78 -21.07 0.00
CA GLN A 111 11.29 -21.24 1.36
C GLN A 111 10.75 -20.19 2.35
N ASP A 112 10.04 -19.16 1.88
CA ASP A 112 9.57 -18.03 2.70
C ASP A 112 8.14 -18.18 3.21
N ASP A 113 7.58 -19.39 3.19
CA ASP A 113 6.22 -19.69 3.63
C ASP A 113 5.98 -19.43 5.13
N ILE A 114 7.04 -19.46 5.94
CA ILE A 114 6.96 -19.18 7.39
C ILE A 114 6.35 -17.80 7.69
N VAL A 115 6.55 -16.84 6.80
CA VAL A 115 6.03 -15.47 6.99
C VAL A 115 4.75 -15.19 6.21
N LEU A 116 4.26 -16.14 5.42
CA LEU A 116 3.00 -16.00 4.69
C LEU A 116 1.83 -15.86 5.66
N GLY A 117 0.96 -14.90 5.38
CA GLY A 117 -0.15 -14.53 6.28
C GLY A 117 0.27 -13.68 7.49
N THR A 118 1.48 -13.09 7.47
CA THR A 118 1.94 -12.16 8.50
C THR A 118 2.06 -10.73 7.97
N ILE A 119 1.68 -9.75 8.80
CA ILE A 119 1.64 -8.34 8.39
C ILE A 119 3.03 -7.79 8.07
N GLY A 120 4.00 -7.99 8.96
CA GLY A 120 5.31 -7.37 8.89
C GLY A 120 5.44 -6.11 9.73
N GLY A 121 6.53 -5.38 9.47
CA GLY A 121 6.86 -4.15 10.18
C GLY A 121 6.55 -2.88 9.37
N GLY A 122 7.01 -1.74 9.87
CA GLY A 122 6.89 -0.47 9.20
C GLY A 122 5.44 0.01 9.05
N ASN A 123 5.09 0.51 7.87
CA ASN A 123 3.74 1.00 7.56
C ASN A 123 2.70 -0.09 7.30
N HIS A 124 3.07 -1.38 7.30
CA HIS A 124 2.12 -2.48 7.11
C HIS A 124 1.09 -2.56 8.24
N PHE A 125 -0.13 -2.97 7.91
CA PHE A 125 -1.24 -3.12 8.86
C PHE A 125 -2.34 -4.04 8.32
N ALA A 126 -3.18 -4.55 9.23
CA ALA A 126 -4.52 -5.03 8.93
C ALA A 126 -5.53 -4.21 9.74
N GLU A 127 -6.57 -3.71 9.10
CA GLU A 127 -7.46 -2.74 9.71
C GLU A 127 -8.92 -3.07 9.44
N LEU A 128 -9.71 -3.16 10.52
CA LEU A 128 -11.16 -3.26 10.43
C LEU A 128 -11.74 -1.87 10.30
N GLN A 129 -12.54 -1.64 9.27
CA GLN A 129 -13.16 -0.35 8.99
C GLN A 129 -14.68 -0.48 8.83
N SER A 130 -15.39 0.61 9.01
CA SER A 130 -16.79 0.76 8.62
C SER A 130 -16.92 1.76 7.49
N ILE A 131 -17.87 1.55 6.58
CA ILE A 131 -18.26 2.58 5.61
C ILE A 131 -18.79 3.77 6.41
N ASP A 132 -18.22 4.95 6.18
CA ASP A 132 -18.60 6.20 6.88
C ASP A 132 -19.60 6.99 6.05
N LYS A 133 -19.22 7.44 4.86
CA LYS A 133 -20.09 8.12 3.90
C LYS A 133 -20.12 7.35 2.59
N VAL A 134 -21.28 7.34 1.94
CA VAL A 134 -21.48 6.80 0.60
C VAL A 134 -21.85 7.96 -0.32
N LEU A 135 -21.05 8.17 -1.36
CA LEU A 135 -21.25 9.20 -2.37
C LEU A 135 -21.79 8.60 -3.66
N ASP A 136 -21.42 7.36 -3.98
CA ASP A 136 -21.96 6.59 -5.11
C ASP A 136 -22.42 5.20 -4.61
N ALA A 137 -23.73 5.07 -4.37
CA ALA A 137 -24.32 3.84 -3.88
C ALA A 137 -24.34 2.73 -4.94
N ALA A 138 -24.49 3.08 -6.22
CA ALA A 138 -24.56 2.11 -7.30
C ALA A 138 -23.22 1.38 -7.47
N ILE A 139 -22.12 2.11 -7.46
CA ILE A 139 -20.79 1.51 -7.53
C ILE A 139 -20.49 0.68 -6.28
N LEU A 140 -20.87 1.18 -5.09
CA LEU A 140 -20.64 0.46 -3.84
C LEU A 140 -21.38 -0.90 -3.84
N ASP A 141 -22.62 -0.94 -4.31
CA ASP A 141 -23.41 -2.16 -4.42
C ASP A 141 -22.88 -3.10 -5.51
N MET A 142 -22.43 -2.56 -6.65
CA MET A 142 -21.81 -3.34 -7.73
C MET A 142 -20.59 -4.14 -7.26
N VAL A 143 -19.78 -3.60 -6.35
CA VAL A 143 -18.62 -4.31 -5.79
C VAL A 143 -18.95 -5.12 -4.53
N GLY A 144 -20.21 -5.31 -4.20
CA GLY A 144 -20.67 -6.11 -3.07
C GLY A 144 -20.41 -5.48 -1.69
N LEU A 145 -20.15 -4.18 -1.64
CA LEU A 145 -19.92 -3.45 -0.39
C LEU A 145 -21.23 -2.78 0.07
N GLY A 146 -21.91 -3.40 1.01
CA GLY A 146 -23.09 -2.78 1.61
C GLY A 146 -22.71 -1.73 2.66
N LYS A 147 -23.37 -0.56 2.65
CA LYS A 147 -23.18 0.55 3.62
C LYS A 147 -23.12 0.12 5.09
N ASN A 148 -23.86 -0.92 5.43
CA ASN A 148 -23.97 -1.42 6.80
C ASN A 148 -23.00 -2.58 7.11
N ARG A 149 -22.09 -2.91 6.24
CA ARG A 149 -21.07 -3.96 6.43
C ARG A 149 -19.75 -3.38 6.91
N LEU A 150 -18.99 -4.19 7.63
CA LEU A 150 -17.61 -3.90 7.94
C LEU A 150 -16.72 -4.43 6.82
N VAL A 151 -15.58 -3.78 6.65
CA VAL A 151 -14.56 -4.17 5.67
C VAL A 151 -13.22 -4.33 6.37
N ILE A 152 -12.34 -5.14 5.78
CA ILE A 152 -10.96 -5.29 6.23
C ILE A 152 -10.06 -4.70 5.15
N LEU A 153 -9.17 -3.80 5.57
CA LEU A 153 -8.12 -3.22 4.74
C LEU A 153 -6.79 -3.80 5.16
N VAL A 154 -6.04 -4.37 4.22
CA VAL A 154 -4.72 -4.96 4.49
C VAL A 154 -3.67 -4.28 3.65
N HIS A 155 -2.65 -3.75 4.30
CA HIS A 155 -1.45 -3.21 3.66
C HIS A 155 -0.26 -4.09 4.01
N SER A 156 0.29 -4.80 3.04
CA SER A 156 1.48 -5.65 3.18
C SER A 156 2.11 -5.94 1.82
N GLY A 157 3.39 -6.32 1.81
CA GLY A 157 4.19 -6.62 0.62
C GLY A 157 4.71 -8.05 0.59
N SER A 158 5.71 -8.28 -0.26
CA SER A 158 6.35 -9.59 -0.43
C SER A 158 7.40 -9.95 0.64
N ARG A 159 7.55 -9.11 1.66
CA ARG A 159 8.38 -9.37 2.83
C ARG A 159 9.85 -9.61 2.45
N SER A 160 10.46 -10.70 2.98
CA SER A 160 11.83 -11.14 2.71
C SER A 160 12.12 -11.39 1.23
N ILE A 161 11.11 -11.78 0.44
CA ILE A 161 11.27 -12.07 -1.00
C ILE A 161 11.69 -10.80 -1.76
N GLY A 162 10.96 -9.70 -1.58
CA GLY A 162 11.28 -8.41 -2.22
C GLY A 162 12.62 -7.85 -1.76
N ASP A 163 12.94 -7.96 -0.45
CA ASP A 163 14.26 -7.58 0.08
C ASP A 163 15.40 -8.40 -0.54
N ALA A 164 15.22 -9.71 -0.73
CA ALA A 164 16.21 -10.58 -1.35
C ALA A 164 16.44 -10.20 -2.81
N LEU A 165 15.36 -10.01 -3.57
CA LEU A 165 15.42 -9.62 -4.98
C LEU A 165 16.10 -8.26 -5.16
N PHE A 166 15.79 -7.28 -4.33
CA PHE A 166 16.41 -5.97 -4.35
C PHE A 166 17.91 -6.05 -4.02
N ARG A 167 18.29 -6.84 -3.01
CA ARG A 167 19.68 -7.03 -2.59
C ARG A 167 20.50 -7.73 -3.67
N GLU A 168 19.96 -8.79 -4.29
CA GLU A 168 20.62 -9.49 -5.40
C GLU A 168 20.92 -8.53 -6.55
N HIS A 169 19.93 -7.75 -6.99
CA HIS A 169 20.12 -6.74 -8.01
C HIS A 169 21.19 -5.72 -7.62
N THR A 170 21.11 -5.15 -6.39
CA THR A 170 22.03 -4.09 -5.97
C THR A 170 23.47 -4.58 -5.78
N VAL A 171 23.68 -5.82 -5.37
CA VAL A 171 25.01 -6.44 -5.27
C VAL A 171 25.63 -6.62 -6.67
N LYS A 172 24.84 -7.05 -7.66
CA LYS A 172 25.33 -7.34 -9.02
C LYS A 172 25.46 -6.08 -9.88
N HIS A 173 24.52 -5.15 -9.78
CA HIS A 173 24.39 -4.03 -10.71
C HIS A 173 24.43 -2.64 -10.04
N GLY A 174 24.41 -2.59 -8.70
CA GLY A 174 24.32 -1.31 -7.97
C GLY A 174 22.99 -0.60 -8.23
N ALA A 175 23.06 0.68 -8.55
CA ALA A 175 21.88 1.48 -8.91
C ALA A 175 21.57 1.49 -10.43
N LYS A 176 22.34 0.77 -11.23
CA LYS A 176 22.18 0.77 -12.70
C LYS A 176 20.89 0.07 -13.11
N GLY A 177 20.31 0.55 -14.20
CA GLY A 177 19.21 -0.15 -14.88
C GLY A 177 19.70 -1.40 -15.60
N LEU A 178 18.79 -2.26 -15.96
CA LEU A 178 19.00 -3.45 -16.78
C LEU A 178 18.46 -3.18 -18.18
N ASP A 179 19.23 -3.52 -19.20
CA ASP A 179 18.70 -3.59 -20.56
C ASP A 179 17.48 -4.54 -20.56
N SER A 180 16.32 -4.06 -21.03
CA SER A 180 15.05 -4.79 -20.93
C SER A 180 15.04 -6.13 -21.68
N ASP A 181 15.91 -6.28 -22.68
CA ASP A 181 16.02 -7.51 -23.49
C ASP A 181 17.08 -8.46 -22.96
N SER A 182 17.85 -8.05 -21.94
CA SER A 182 18.90 -8.87 -21.33
C SER A 182 18.33 -10.04 -20.53
N THR A 183 19.13 -11.11 -20.41
CA THR A 183 18.79 -12.26 -19.55
C THR A 183 18.60 -11.84 -18.08
N ASP A 184 19.40 -10.88 -17.59
CA ASP A 184 19.28 -10.38 -16.23
C ASP A 184 17.95 -9.67 -15.98
N ALA A 185 17.46 -8.90 -16.96
CA ALA A 185 16.14 -8.27 -16.87
C ALA A 185 15.01 -9.32 -16.89
N GLN A 186 15.11 -10.35 -17.73
CA GLN A 186 14.14 -11.43 -17.79
C GLN A 186 14.06 -12.22 -16.47
N HIS A 187 15.23 -12.56 -15.88
CA HIS A 187 15.28 -13.22 -14.58
C HIS A 187 14.70 -12.32 -13.46
N TYR A 188 15.06 -11.04 -13.45
CA TYR A 188 14.52 -10.10 -12.48
C TYR A 188 12.99 -10.00 -12.60
N LEU A 189 12.45 -9.83 -13.80
CA LEU A 189 11.01 -9.71 -14.03
C LEU A 189 10.25 -10.98 -13.66
N ALA A 190 10.79 -12.16 -13.93
CA ALA A 190 10.19 -13.42 -13.50
C ALA A 190 10.08 -13.53 -11.97
N ALA A 191 11.17 -13.21 -11.25
CA ALA A 191 11.18 -13.20 -9.79
C ALA A 191 10.30 -12.08 -9.20
N HIS A 192 10.27 -10.91 -9.83
CA HIS A 192 9.38 -9.80 -9.50
C HIS A 192 7.91 -10.22 -9.59
N ASP A 193 7.51 -10.90 -10.68
CA ASP A 193 6.11 -11.32 -10.87
C ASP A 193 5.69 -12.39 -9.85
N GLN A 194 6.61 -13.28 -9.45
CA GLN A 194 6.37 -14.20 -8.34
C GLN A 194 6.22 -13.45 -7.00
N ALA A 195 7.03 -12.42 -6.76
CA ALA A 195 6.90 -11.58 -5.56
C ALA A 195 5.56 -10.81 -5.52
N LEU A 196 5.04 -10.35 -6.66
CA LEU A 196 3.70 -9.73 -6.75
C LEU A 196 2.60 -10.73 -6.36
N LYS A 197 2.63 -11.94 -6.91
CA LYS A 197 1.66 -13.01 -6.60
C LYS A 197 1.71 -13.38 -5.12
N TRP A 198 2.93 -13.54 -4.58
CA TRP A 198 3.13 -13.85 -3.17
C TRP A 198 2.56 -12.75 -2.26
N ALA A 199 2.81 -11.47 -2.58
CA ALA A 199 2.29 -10.34 -1.82
C ALA A 199 0.75 -10.29 -1.83
N ALA A 200 0.12 -10.58 -2.97
CA ALA A 200 -1.34 -10.67 -3.09
C ALA A 200 -1.90 -11.84 -2.24
N CYS A 201 -1.26 -13.01 -2.31
CA CYS A 201 -1.59 -14.16 -1.45
C CYS A 201 -1.46 -13.81 0.03
N ASN A 202 -0.37 -13.14 0.41
CA ASN A 202 -0.12 -12.69 1.77
C ASN A 202 -1.24 -11.78 2.30
N ARG A 203 -1.66 -10.77 1.52
CA ARG A 203 -2.77 -9.88 1.89
C ARG A 203 -4.09 -10.63 2.04
N ALA A 204 -4.39 -11.55 1.13
CA ALA A 204 -5.61 -12.35 1.18
C ALA A 204 -5.63 -13.27 2.42
N LEU A 205 -4.52 -13.93 2.73
CA LEU A 205 -4.39 -14.78 3.91
C LEU A 205 -4.47 -13.96 5.21
N ILE A 206 -3.83 -12.78 5.26
CA ILE A 206 -3.97 -11.86 6.40
C ILE A 206 -5.44 -11.49 6.63
N ALA A 207 -6.18 -11.14 5.58
CA ALA A 207 -7.60 -10.78 5.69
C ALA A 207 -8.45 -11.95 6.16
N TYR A 208 -8.23 -13.15 5.62
CA TYR A 208 -8.89 -14.38 6.04
C TYR A 208 -8.66 -14.66 7.53
N ARG A 209 -7.42 -14.62 7.98
CA ARG A 209 -7.02 -14.84 9.39
C ARG A 209 -7.64 -13.79 10.32
N PHE A 210 -7.60 -12.51 9.90
CA PHE A 210 -8.19 -11.41 10.68
C PHE A 210 -9.69 -11.62 10.84
N ALA A 211 -10.39 -11.94 9.75
CA ALA A 211 -11.82 -12.24 9.77
C ALA A 211 -12.13 -13.42 10.70
N ALA A 212 -11.40 -14.52 10.57
CA ALA A 212 -11.57 -15.71 11.44
C ALA A 212 -11.39 -15.36 12.93
N CYS A 213 -10.38 -14.56 13.31
CA CYS A 213 -10.18 -14.12 14.69
C CYS A 213 -11.39 -13.38 15.26
N ILE A 214 -12.05 -12.56 14.47
CA ILE A 214 -13.23 -11.78 14.92
C ILE A 214 -14.56 -12.55 14.76
N GLY A 215 -14.52 -13.76 14.17
CA GLY A 215 -15.69 -14.60 13.92
C GLY A 215 -16.48 -14.14 12.70
N ALA A 216 -15.79 -13.75 11.65
CA ALA A 216 -16.31 -13.33 10.36
C ALA A 216 -15.77 -14.19 9.22
N GLU A 217 -16.42 -14.06 8.07
CA GLU A 217 -15.91 -14.44 6.76
C GLU A 217 -15.50 -13.20 6.00
N SER A 218 -14.49 -13.31 5.13
CA SER A 218 -14.05 -12.24 4.24
C SER A 218 -14.01 -12.69 2.80
N ALA A 219 -14.30 -11.76 1.88
CA ALA A 219 -14.17 -11.97 0.44
C ALA A 219 -13.41 -10.80 -0.18
N PRO A 220 -12.51 -11.05 -1.16
CA PRO A 220 -11.75 -9.99 -1.82
C PRO A 220 -12.68 -9.08 -2.62
N VAL A 221 -12.40 -7.78 -2.60
CA VAL A 221 -13.10 -6.74 -3.37
C VAL A 221 -12.12 -6.06 -4.32
N ILE A 222 -11.00 -5.58 -3.79
CA ILE A 222 -9.93 -4.91 -4.54
C ILE A 222 -8.60 -5.40 -3.96
N ASP A 223 -7.63 -5.70 -4.81
CA ASP A 223 -6.24 -5.90 -4.42
C ASP A 223 -5.34 -5.21 -5.43
N VAL A 224 -4.55 -4.25 -4.98
CA VAL A 224 -3.69 -3.43 -5.84
C VAL A 224 -2.31 -3.28 -5.23
N CYS A 225 -1.26 -3.49 -6.03
CA CYS A 225 0.10 -3.18 -5.60
C CYS A 225 0.50 -1.76 -5.99
N HIS A 226 1.48 -1.20 -5.28
CA HIS A 226 1.98 0.15 -5.50
C HIS A 226 3.51 0.24 -5.62
N ASN A 227 4.20 -0.91 -5.63
CA ASN A 227 5.63 -1.04 -5.92
C ASN A 227 5.81 -2.15 -6.96
N SER A 228 5.90 -1.78 -8.23
CA SER A 228 5.97 -2.75 -9.33
C SER A 228 6.57 -2.15 -10.59
N ILE A 229 7.02 -3.04 -11.49
CA ILE A 229 7.37 -2.73 -12.87
C ILE A 229 6.35 -3.40 -13.78
N MET A 230 5.76 -2.66 -14.71
CA MET A 230 4.78 -3.17 -15.67
C MET A 230 5.21 -2.86 -17.08
N ARG A 231 5.04 -3.83 -17.98
CA ARG A 231 5.21 -3.60 -19.41
C ARG A 231 3.99 -2.87 -19.96
N LYS A 232 4.21 -1.78 -20.68
CA LYS A 232 3.20 -1.05 -21.47
C LYS A 232 3.54 -1.19 -22.94
N LEU A 233 2.51 -1.32 -23.78
CA LEU A 233 2.65 -1.35 -25.23
C LEU A 233 1.89 -0.15 -25.77
N ASP A 234 2.57 0.70 -26.55
CA ASP A 234 1.99 1.80 -27.30
C ASP A 234 2.47 1.72 -28.76
N GLU A 235 2.03 2.65 -29.59
CA GLU A 235 2.40 2.74 -31.01
C GLU A 235 3.92 2.91 -31.21
N SER A 236 4.64 3.41 -30.20
CA SER A 236 6.11 3.60 -30.22
C SER A 236 6.91 2.38 -29.76
N GLY A 237 6.23 1.28 -29.42
CA GLY A 237 6.83 0.03 -28.99
C GLY A 237 6.74 -0.22 -27.48
N PRO A 238 7.47 -1.21 -26.94
CA PRO A 238 7.40 -1.57 -25.54
C PRO A 238 8.05 -0.50 -24.66
N SER A 239 7.38 -0.18 -23.57
CA SER A 239 7.86 0.68 -22.49
C SER A 239 7.64 0.00 -21.13
N TRP A 240 8.32 0.50 -20.09
CA TRP A 240 8.28 -0.07 -18.75
C TRP A 240 7.84 0.98 -17.75
N LEU A 241 6.71 0.74 -17.10
CA LEU A 241 6.16 1.63 -16.09
C LEU A 241 6.59 1.16 -14.70
N HIS A 242 7.39 1.99 -14.02
CA HIS A 242 7.87 1.77 -12.66
C HIS A 242 7.01 2.57 -11.70
N ARG A 243 6.48 1.93 -10.67
CA ARG A 243 5.68 2.56 -9.61
C ARG A 243 6.34 2.35 -8.26
N LYS A 244 6.46 3.42 -7.48
CA LYS A 244 6.91 3.37 -6.09
C LYS A 244 6.00 4.21 -5.20
N GLY A 245 5.23 3.54 -4.34
CA GLY A 245 4.17 4.20 -3.59
C GLY A 245 3.12 4.81 -4.52
N ALA A 246 2.87 4.17 -5.65
CA ALA A 246 1.93 4.62 -6.67
C ALA A 246 1.07 3.44 -7.14
N VAL A 247 -0.23 3.55 -6.97
CA VAL A 247 -1.22 2.52 -7.32
C VAL A 247 -1.61 2.63 -8.79
N GLY A 248 -1.77 1.50 -9.47
CA GLY A 248 -2.30 1.50 -10.83
C GLY A 248 -3.75 1.96 -10.90
N SER A 249 -4.05 2.87 -11.83
CA SER A 249 -5.40 3.35 -12.12
C SER A 249 -6.06 2.62 -13.30
N GLU A 250 -5.45 1.55 -13.78
CA GLU A 250 -6.03 0.69 -14.83
C GLU A 250 -7.30 -0.04 -14.33
N THR A 251 -7.40 -0.25 -13.03
CA THR A 251 -8.63 -0.72 -12.40
C THR A 251 -9.59 0.46 -12.20
N CYS A 252 -10.87 0.26 -12.50
CA CYS A 252 -11.89 1.30 -12.34
C CYS A 252 -12.00 1.84 -10.90
N LEU A 253 -11.62 1.03 -9.90
CA LEU A 253 -11.72 1.37 -8.47
C LEU A 253 -10.38 1.19 -7.77
N VAL A 254 -10.06 2.16 -6.92
CA VAL A 254 -8.83 2.17 -6.11
C VAL A 254 -9.16 2.55 -4.67
N VAL A 255 -8.46 1.92 -3.72
CA VAL A 255 -8.50 2.32 -2.31
C VAL A 255 -7.27 3.14 -1.99
N ILE A 256 -7.48 4.33 -1.47
CA ILE A 256 -6.42 5.23 -1.00
C ILE A 256 -6.53 5.33 0.52
N PRO A 257 -5.72 4.59 1.29
CA PRO A 257 -5.77 4.60 2.74
C PRO A 257 -5.23 5.91 3.31
N GLY A 258 -5.90 6.41 4.32
CA GLY A 258 -5.33 7.41 5.21
C GLY A 258 -4.42 6.79 6.28
N SER A 259 -4.02 7.60 7.26
CA SER A 259 -3.37 7.08 8.45
C SER A 259 -4.37 6.38 9.37
N ARG A 260 -3.90 5.63 10.36
CA ARG A 260 -4.77 5.00 11.38
C ARG A 260 -5.67 5.99 12.15
N GLY A 261 -5.44 7.28 12.03
CA GLY A 261 -6.22 8.36 12.66
C GLY A 261 -7.00 9.21 11.67
N SER A 262 -7.15 8.78 10.43
CA SER A 262 -7.89 9.46 9.37
C SER A 262 -8.75 8.49 8.55
N LEU A 263 -9.59 9.01 7.67
CA LEU A 263 -10.42 8.18 6.79
C LEU A 263 -9.57 7.53 5.70
N SER A 264 -10.06 6.43 5.13
CA SER A 264 -9.63 5.86 3.86
C SER A 264 -10.68 6.14 2.80
N TYR A 265 -10.27 6.21 1.55
CA TYR A 265 -11.14 6.57 0.43
C TYR A 265 -11.22 5.43 -0.58
N LEU A 266 -12.45 5.06 -0.97
CA LEU A 266 -12.71 4.29 -2.16
C LEU A 266 -13.02 5.28 -3.27
N VAL A 267 -12.23 5.25 -4.34
CA VAL A 267 -12.32 6.19 -5.46
C VAL A 267 -12.49 5.44 -6.77
N LYS A 268 -13.23 6.04 -7.70
CA LYS A 268 -13.32 5.63 -9.10
C LYS A 268 -12.37 6.48 -9.92
N THR A 269 -11.64 5.88 -10.82
CA THR A 269 -10.75 6.57 -11.77
C THR A 269 -11.56 7.32 -12.83
N LYS A 270 -11.04 8.45 -13.30
CA LYS A 270 -11.66 9.34 -14.28
C LYS A 270 -10.65 9.77 -15.34
N GLY A 271 -11.12 9.98 -16.58
CA GLY A 271 -10.26 10.39 -17.69
C GLY A 271 -9.33 9.28 -18.20
N ASP A 272 -8.43 9.63 -19.10
CA ASP A 272 -7.49 8.71 -19.76
C ASP A 272 -6.28 8.33 -18.88
N GLN A 273 -6.01 9.08 -17.81
CA GLN A 273 -4.93 8.87 -16.86
C GLN A 273 -3.50 8.92 -17.45
N GLU A 274 -3.32 9.52 -18.63
CA GLU A 274 -2.00 9.60 -19.27
C GLU A 274 -1.07 10.57 -18.56
N ASP A 275 -1.59 11.69 -18.08
CA ASP A 275 -0.78 12.73 -17.42
C ASP A 275 -0.22 12.28 -16.06
N ASN A 276 -0.93 11.41 -15.38
CA ASN A 276 -0.46 10.78 -14.13
C ASN A 276 0.21 9.43 -14.35
N LEU A 277 0.53 9.02 -15.58
CA LEU A 277 1.10 7.72 -15.95
C LEU A 277 0.28 6.56 -15.38
N TRP A 278 -1.05 6.63 -15.53
CA TRP A 278 -2.00 5.65 -15.00
C TRP A 278 -1.74 5.29 -13.54
N SER A 279 -1.39 6.27 -12.71
CA SER A 279 -0.93 6.05 -11.34
C SER A 279 -1.60 7.03 -10.39
N LEU A 280 -2.05 6.53 -9.23
CA LEU A 280 -2.66 7.31 -8.15
C LEU A 280 -1.84 7.16 -6.86
N PRO A 281 -1.96 8.06 -5.88
CA PRO A 281 -1.33 7.93 -4.57
C PRO A 281 -1.66 6.61 -3.89
N HIS A 282 -0.67 6.01 -3.22
CA HIS A 282 -0.87 4.80 -2.43
C HIS A 282 -1.45 5.07 -1.03
N GLY A 283 -1.57 6.32 -0.62
CA GLY A 283 -2.08 6.73 0.68
C GLY A 283 -1.82 8.20 0.97
N ALA A 284 -1.79 8.57 2.25
CA ALA A 284 -1.59 9.95 2.68
C ALA A 284 -0.16 10.48 2.39
N GLY A 285 0.83 9.60 2.26
CA GLY A 285 2.24 10.00 2.20
C GLY A 285 2.78 10.47 3.55
N ARG A 286 4.09 10.36 3.73
CA ARG A 286 4.73 10.79 4.99
C ARG A 286 5.07 12.28 4.96
N LYS A 287 4.93 12.90 6.13
CA LYS A 287 5.37 14.27 6.40
C LYS A 287 6.75 14.29 7.06
N TRP A 288 7.09 13.23 7.82
CA TRP A 288 8.35 13.12 8.54
C TRP A 288 9.01 11.77 8.29
N SER A 289 10.34 11.74 8.29
CA SER A 289 11.09 10.50 8.25
C SER A 289 10.79 9.64 9.49
N ARG A 290 10.90 8.33 9.38
CA ARG A 290 10.65 7.41 10.52
C ARG A 290 11.53 7.76 11.72
N GLY A 291 12.84 7.98 11.50
CA GLY A 291 13.77 8.31 12.58
C GLY A 291 13.43 9.59 13.36
N SER A 292 12.87 10.61 12.70
CA SER A 292 12.52 11.87 13.36
C SER A 292 11.20 11.86 14.10
N CYS A 293 10.33 10.86 13.88
CA CYS A 293 8.99 10.83 14.48
C CYS A 293 9.03 10.68 16.00
N LYS A 294 9.91 9.80 16.50
CA LYS A 294 10.01 9.50 17.92
C LYS A 294 10.44 10.75 18.70
N GLU A 295 11.45 11.46 18.22
CA GLU A 295 11.94 12.71 18.83
C GLU A 295 10.85 13.79 18.84
N LYS A 296 10.17 13.99 17.71
CA LYS A 296 9.15 15.03 17.56
C LYS A 296 7.87 14.77 18.37
N LEU A 297 7.55 13.51 18.65
CA LEU A 297 6.25 13.14 19.22
C LEU A 297 6.31 12.70 20.68
N ARG A 298 7.45 12.18 21.15
CA ARG A 298 7.56 11.55 22.47
C ARG A 298 7.23 12.49 23.62
N ASP A 299 7.66 13.73 23.53
CA ASP A 299 7.46 14.73 24.60
C ASP A 299 6.03 15.30 24.60
N HIS A 300 5.33 15.23 23.46
CA HIS A 300 3.99 15.77 23.31
C HIS A 300 2.88 14.72 23.42
N PHE A 301 3.20 13.45 23.12
CA PHE A 301 2.22 12.37 23.06
C PHE A 301 2.71 11.15 23.85
N PRO A 302 2.21 10.90 25.06
CA PRO A 302 2.50 9.65 25.76
C PRO A 302 1.96 8.47 24.94
N ALA A 303 2.68 7.31 24.97
CA ALA A 303 2.34 6.13 24.15
C ALA A 303 0.87 5.70 24.28
N LYS A 304 0.28 5.85 25.49
CA LYS A 304 -1.14 5.55 25.71
C LYS A 304 -2.08 6.38 24.84
N SER A 305 -1.76 7.66 24.57
CA SER A 305 -2.59 8.54 23.74
C SER A 305 -2.55 8.16 22.25
N LEU A 306 -1.54 7.40 21.83
CA LEU A 306 -1.41 6.92 20.45
C LEU A 306 -2.13 5.58 20.20
N ILE A 307 -2.61 4.92 21.26
CA ILE A 307 -3.37 3.66 21.15
C ILE A 307 -4.81 3.90 20.73
N GLN A 308 -5.41 5.02 21.16
CA GLN A 308 -6.74 5.42 20.74
C GLN A 308 -6.64 6.72 19.94
N THR A 309 -7.08 6.70 18.71
CA THR A 309 -7.01 7.87 17.82
C THR A 309 -8.16 8.84 18.07
N ALA A 310 -8.01 10.09 17.60
CA ALA A 310 -9.06 11.11 17.71
C ALA A 310 -10.38 10.73 17.04
N ILE A 311 -10.34 9.89 16.00
CA ILE A 311 -11.55 9.39 15.33
C ILE A 311 -12.14 8.14 15.99
N GLY A 312 -11.58 7.68 17.12
CA GLY A 312 -12.08 6.57 17.92
C GLY A 312 -11.58 5.18 17.52
N SER A 313 -10.61 5.08 16.59
CA SER A 313 -9.95 3.82 16.24
C SER A 313 -9.05 3.35 17.38
N TYR A 314 -8.95 2.02 17.57
CA TYR A 314 -8.03 1.40 18.52
C TYR A 314 -6.86 0.75 17.81
N VAL A 315 -5.64 0.99 18.30
CA VAL A 315 -4.40 0.50 17.70
C VAL A 315 -3.81 -0.62 18.53
N ILE A 316 -3.62 -1.79 17.92
CA ILE A 316 -2.89 -2.91 18.50
C ILE A 316 -1.45 -2.83 17.97
N CYS A 317 -0.56 -2.26 18.78
CA CYS A 317 0.86 -2.14 18.49
C CYS A 317 1.65 -2.17 19.81
N GLU A 318 2.39 -3.25 20.05
CA GLU A 318 3.20 -3.42 21.27
C GLU A 318 4.64 -2.95 21.09
N ASP A 319 5.06 -2.64 19.87
CA ASP A 319 6.30 -1.94 19.60
C ASP A 319 6.10 -0.44 19.78
N LYS A 320 6.77 0.12 20.82
CA LYS A 320 6.64 1.53 21.14
C LYS A 320 7.25 2.45 20.08
N ASP A 321 8.35 2.04 19.46
CA ASP A 321 9.00 2.84 18.44
C ASP A 321 8.14 2.88 17.17
N LEU A 322 7.63 1.74 16.75
CA LEU A 322 6.67 1.65 15.64
C LEU A 322 5.37 2.43 15.91
N LEU A 323 4.93 2.47 17.17
CA LEU A 323 3.75 3.25 17.56
C LEU A 323 3.95 4.76 17.31
N TYR A 324 5.16 5.29 17.55
CA TYR A 324 5.52 6.68 17.23
C TYR A 324 5.80 6.88 15.73
N GLU A 325 6.56 6.00 15.12
CA GLU A 325 6.91 6.10 13.70
C GLU A 325 5.69 6.16 12.79
N GLU A 326 4.63 5.44 13.16
CA GLU A 326 3.39 5.32 12.41
C GLU A 326 2.23 6.13 13.02
N ALA A 327 2.54 7.12 13.85
CA ALA A 327 1.54 8.02 14.41
C ALA A 327 0.87 8.87 13.30
N PRO A 328 -0.43 9.20 13.43
CA PRO A 328 -1.13 10.00 12.43
C PRO A 328 -0.42 11.31 12.07
N GLN A 329 0.26 11.92 13.04
CA GLN A 329 1.01 13.17 12.88
C GLN A 329 2.21 13.06 11.93
N ALA A 330 2.71 11.83 11.70
CA ALA A 330 3.82 11.57 10.79
C ALA A 330 3.42 11.62 9.31
N TYR A 331 2.12 11.69 9.04
CA TYR A 331 1.54 11.64 7.70
C TYR A 331 0.97 13.00 7.27
N LYS A 332 0.89 13.20 5.96
CA LYS A 332 0.16 14.33 5.38
C LYS A 332 -1.34 14.18 5.61
N ASN A 333 -2.08 15.26 5.39
CA ASN A 333 -3.54 15.20 5.42
C ASN A 333 -4.05 14.47 4.18
N ILE A 334 -4.73 13.34 4.36
CA ILE A 334 -5.30 12.55 3.28
C ILE A 334 -6.35 13.32 2.49
N ASP A 335 -7.13 14.18 3.15
CA ASP A 335 -8.18 14.97 2.48
C ASP A 335 -7.55 15.91 1.46
N ALA A 336 -6.37 16.51 1.76
CA ALA A 336 -5.65 17.36 0.81
C ALA A 336 -5.13 16.55 -0.41
N VAL A 337 -4.68 15.31 -0.19
CA VAL A 337 -4.27 14.39 -1.27
C VAL A 337 -5.46 14.08 -2.20
N ILE A 338 -6.61 13.79 -1.63
CA ILE A 338 -7.85 13.51 -2.38
C ILE A 338 -8.33 14.77 -3.14
N ASP A 339 -8.31 15.94 -2.49
CA ASP A 339 -8.69 17.20 -3.10
C ASP A 339 -7.82 17.53 -4.33
N ASP A 340 -6.52 17.24 -4.27
CA ASP A 340 -5.61 17.44 -5.41
C ASP A 340 -5.98 16.54 -6.60
N LEU A 341 -6.34 15.29 -6.33
CA LEU A 341 -6.77 14.35 -7.37
C LEU A 341 -8.11 14.75 -8.00
N ILE A 342 -9.06 15.23 -7.18
CA ILE A 342 -10.36 15.73 -7.68
C ILE A 342 -10.15 16.99 -8.55
N ARG A 343 -9.30 17.93 -8.11
CA ARG A 343 -8.98 19.14 -8.89
C ARG A 343 -8.27 18.85 -10.21
N ALA A 344 -7.47 17.78 -10.23
CA ALA A 344 -6.82 17.29 -11.43
C ALA A 344 -7.75 16.45 -12.33
N ASP A 345 -9.01 16.30 -11.96
CA ASP A 345 -10.05 15.51 -12.66
C ASP A 345 -9.69 14.03 -12.87
N LEU A 346 -8.91 13.46 -11.93
CA LEU A 346 -8.39 12.10 -12.01
C LEU A 346 -9.28 11.07 -11.32
N ILE A 347 -10.12 11.50 -10.37
CA ILE A 347 -10.96 10.60 -9.56
C ILE A 347 -12.32 11.20 -9.21
N GLU A 348 -13.25 10.30 -8.89
CA GLU A 348 -14.48 10.58 -8.14
C GLU A 348 -14.49 9.74 -6.86
N VAL A 349 -14.92 10.32 -5.74
CA VAL A 349 -15.02 9.60 -4.47
C VAL A 349 -16.31 8.79 -4.45
N VAL A 350 -16.19 7.47 -4.25
CA VAL A 350 -17.30 6.53 -4.12
C VAL A 350 -17.79 6.43 -2.68
N ALA A 351 -16.83 6.25 -1.75
CA ALA A 351 -17.15 6.15 -0.33
C ALA A 351 -15.93 6.52 0.53
N THR A 352 -16.21 6.91 1.77
CA THR A 352 -15.18 6.99 2.82
C THR A 352 -15.35 5.86 3.82
N MET A 353 -14.23 5.42 4.38
CA MET A 353 -14.17 4.33 5.35
C MET A 353 -13.44 4.80 6.60
N LYS A 354 -14.00 4.43 7.77
CA LYS A 354 -13.49 4.85 9.08
C LYS A 354 -12.88 3.67 9.83
N PRO A 355 -11.61 3.78 10.27
CA PRO A 355 -10.95 2.76 11.08
C PRO A 355 -11.67 2.50 12.40
N ILE A 356 -11.74 1.21 12.80
CA ILE A 356 -12.26 0.74 14.10
C ILE A 356 -11.15 0.11 14.92
N ILE A 357 -10.38 -0.80 14.31
CA ILE A 357 -9.23 -1.49 14.90
C ILE A 357 -8.13 -1.55 13.86
N THR A 358 -6.96 -1.00 14.19
CA THR A 358 -5.74 -1.11 13.39
C THR A 358 -4.79 -2.08 14.10
N TYR A 359 -4.48 -3.20 13.47
CA TYR A 359 -3.47 -4.14 13.96
C TYR A 359 -2.15 -3.89 13.23
N LYS A 360 -1.08 -3.70 14.00
CA LYS A 360 0.29 -3.59 13.48
C LYS A 360 1.15 -4.77 13.94
N MET A 361 1.36 -4.93 15.22
CA MET A 361 2.08 -6.08 15.76
C MET A 361 1.83 -6.26 17.26
N ARG A 362 2.03 -7.51 17.73
CA ARG A 362 2.23 -7.84 19.14
C ARG A 362 3.61 -8.45 19.33
N LYS A 363 4.19 -8.23 20.49
CA LYS A 363 5.42 -8.92 20.90
C LYS A 363 5.10 -10.40 21.15
N ARG A 364 6.04 -11.26 20.78
CA ARG A 364 5.99 -12.67 21.08
C ARG A 364 6.18 -12.92 22.56
#